data_b4e660d27bbe5f2f28f762a76831be33
#
_entry.id   b4e660d27bbe5f2f28f762a76831be33
#
_cell.length_a   1.000
_cell.length_b   1.000
_cell.length_c   1.000
_cell.angle_alpha   90.00
_cell.angle_beta   90.00
_cell.angle_gamma   90.00
#
_symmetry.space_group_name_H-M   'P 1'
#
loop_
_entity.id
_entity.type
_entity.pdbx_description
1 polymer ?
#
loop_
_entity_poly.entity_id
_entity_poly.type
_entity_poly.pdbx_seq_one_letter_code
_entity_poly.pdbx_strand_id
1 'polypeptide(L)'
;MKKPLVGIIGNSYKIDNKYPAQGSGTINIEAIAEVSDALPVIIPSLPNYFTIAELLYSFDGFLFTGGRPNVHPSFYGEKATDAHGFFDIDRDQLVLPLIKACEKVGKPILGLCRGFQEFNVAFGGTLYPEIRDLPGRMNHRMPPEGTLEEQFALRHEVIINKNSIFEQIFGTNKVMVNSLHGQGIKKPGKRVIIDGYANDGTPEALSIKDSIGFCLAVQWHPEWNASSDKVSKPLFQNFGENLRLPSN
;
A
#
# COMPACT_ATOMS: atom_id res chain seq x y z
N MET A 1 -20.19 3.59 -20.08
CA MET A 1 -19.50 2.33 -19.76
C MET A 1 -19.71 2.02 -18.29
N LYS A 2 -19.73 0.73 -17.88
CA LYS A 2 -19.80 0.33 -16.46
C LYS A 2 -18.48 0.71 -15.79
N LYS A 3 -18.56 1.36 -14.62
CA LYS A 3 -17.35 1.65 -13.82
C LYS A 3 -16.71 0.36 -13.30
N PRO A 4 -15.38 0.25 -13.30
CA PRO A 4 -14.69 -0.88 -12.68
C PRO A 4 -15.00 -0.98 -11.20
N LEU A 5 -15.01 -2.19 -10.64
CA LEU A 5 -15.22 -2.45 -9.22
C LEU A 5 -13.88 -2.69 -8.53
N VAL A 6 -13.53 -1.84 -7.56
CA VAL A 6 -12.27 -1.92 -6.81
C VAL A 6 -12.53 -2.39 -5.39
N GLY A 7 -11.88 -3.49 -5.02
CA GLY A 7 -11.83 -3.96 -3.65
C GLY A 7 -10.83 -3.17 -2.82
N ILE A 8 -11.30 -2.45 -1.81
CA ILE A 8 -10.46 -1.73 -0.84
C ILE A 8 -10.28 -2.62 0.38
N ILE A 9 -9.06 -3.08 0.63
CA ILE A 9 -8.75 -3.91 1.79
C ILE A 9 -8.97 -3.12 3.08
N GLY A 10 -9.89 -3.60 3.91
CA GLY A 10 -10.26 -3.01 5.18
C GLY A 10 -9.23 -3.28 6.29
N ASN A 11 -9.44 -2.61 7.41
CA ASN A 11 -8.69 -2.77 8.65
C ASN A 11 -9.64 -3.18 9.78
N SER A 12 -9.11 -3.90 10.75
CA SER A 12 -9.83 -4.24 11.98
C SER A 12 -9.82 -3.05 12.95
N TYR A 13 -10.98 -2.69 13.45
CA TYR A 13 -11.19 -1.63 14.44
C TYR A 13 -11.98 -2.14 15.63
N LYS A 14 -11.92 -1.42 16.74
CA LYS A 14 -12.82 -1.58 17.88
C LYS A 14 -13.54 -0.26 18.14
N ILE A 15 -14.83 -0.22 17.86
CA ILE A 15 -15.70 0.91 18.22
C ILE A 15 -15.84 0.90 19.74
N ASP A 16 -15.59 2.05 20.38
CA ASP A 16 -15.61 2.25 21.84
C ASP A 16 -14.76 1.20 22.61
N ASN A 17 -13.64 0.76 21.99
CA ASN A 17 -12.75 -0.28 22.51
C ASN A 17 -13.42 -1.63 22.79
N LYS A 18 -14.64 -1.87 22.31
CA LYS A 18 -15.44 -3.07 22.60
C LYS A 18 -15.94 -3.78 21.35
N TYR A 19 -16.59 -3.05 20.45
CA TYR A 19 -17.30 -3.66 19.33
C TYR A 19 -16.35 -3.83 18.12
N PRO A 20 -16.09 -5.08 17.67
CA PRO A 20 -15.23 -5.30 16.51
C PRO A 20 -15.93 -4.80 15.23
N ALA A 21 -15.20 -4.09 14.41
CA ALA A 21 -15.65 -3.55 13.13
C ALA A 21 -14.56 -3.67 12.06
N GLN A 22 -14.99 -3.75 10.81
CA GLN A 22 -14.11 -3.70 9.64
C GLN A 22 -14.40 -2.42 8.86
N GLY A 23 -13.36 -1.73 8.41
CA GLY A 23 -13.54 -0.47 7.71
C GLY A 23 -12.31 0.01 6.98
N SER A 24 -12.45 1.12 6.27
CA SER A 24 -11.36 1.85 5.63
C SER A 24 -11.55 3.35 5.82
N GLY A 25 -10.47 4.12 5.81
CA GLY A 25 -10.57 5.58 5.82
C GLY A 25 -11.32 6.10 4.59
N THR A 26 -12.17 7.11 4.79
CA THR A 26 -12.96 7.75 3.71
C THR A 26 -12.06 8.23 2.56
N ILE A 27 -10.86 8.69 2.88
CA ILE A 27 -9.87 9.15 1.88
C ILE A 27 -9.50 8.08 0.84
N ASN A 28 -9.50 6.78 1.20
CA ASN A 28 -9.29 5.69 0.26
C ASN A 28 -10.48 5.53 -0.70
N ILE A 29 -11.71 5.70 -0.17
CA ILE A 29 -12.94 5.63 -0.95
C ILE A 29 -12.98 6.77 -1.97
N GLU A 30 -12.69 8.01 -1.53
CA GLU A 30 -12.64 9.22 -2.35
C GLU A 30 -11.58 9.10 -3.45
N ALA A 31 -10.37 8.65 -3.13
CA ALA A 31 -9.30 8.45 -4.10
C ALA A 31 -9.71 7.49 -5.24
N ILE A 32 -10.36 6.38 -4.90
CA ILE A 32 -10.87 5.43 -5.89
C ILE A 32 -12.07 5.98 -6.68
N ALA A 33 -13.04 6.58 -5.98
CA ALA A 33 -14.27 7.05 -6.62
C ALA A 33 -14.04 8.26 -7.53
N GLU A 34 -13.25 9.24 -7.07
CA GLU A 34 -13.11 10.54 -7.71
C GLU A 34 -11.91 10.61 -8.67
N VAL A 35 -10.80 9.92 -8.33
CA VAL A 35 -9.57 10.03 -9.11
C VAL A 35 -9.36 8.84 -10.03
N SER A 36 -9.61 7.61 -9.56
CA SER A 36 -9.54 6.41 -10.40
C SER A 36 -10.82 6.18 -11.22
N ASP A 37 -11.89 6.93 -10.96
CA ASP A 37 -13.21 6.81 -11.60
C ASP A 37 -13.74 5.37 -11.57
N ALA A 38 -13.67 4.73 -10.39
CA ALA A 38 -14.08 3.35 -10.15
C ALA A 38 -15.11 3.27 -9.00
N LEU A 39 -15.77 2.12 -8.84
CA LEU A 39 -16.68 1.85 -7.72
C LEU A 39 -15.90 1.25 -6.55
N PRO A 40 -15.76 1.94 -5.41
CA PRO A 40 -15.07 1.44 -4.23
C PRO A 40 -15.96 0.50 -3.42
N VAL A 41 -15.44 -0.66 -3.04
CA VAL A 41 -16.10 -1.60 -2.11
C VAL A 41 -15.10 -2.04 -1.05
N ILE A 42 -15.42 -1.84 0.22
CA ILE A 42 -14.57 -2.29 1.32
C ILE A 42 -14.68 -3.81 1.46
N ILE A 43 -13.54 -4.49 1.41
CA ILE A 43 -13.41 -5.93 1.68
C ILE A 43 -12.94 -6.08 3.13
N PRO A 44 -13.73 -6.74 4.00
CA PRO A 44 -13.28 -7.01 5.37
C PRO A 44 -12.07 -7.94 5.38
N SER A 45 -11.11 -7.68 6.25
CA SER A 45 -9.92 -8.50 6.42
C SER A 45 -10.20 -9.74 7.26
N LEU A 46 -11.13 -10.59 6.77
CA LEU A 46 -11.64 -11.80 7.43
C LEU A 46 -11.50 -13.00 6.47
N PRO A 47 -10.36 -13.70 6.48
CA PRO A 47 -10.00 -14.68 5.44
C PRO A 47 -10.92 -15.89 5.35
N ASN A 48 -11.71 -16.18 6.40
CA ASN A 48 -12.59 -17.36 6.45
C ASN A 48 -13.93 -17.17 5.71
N TYR A 49 -14.26 -15.95 5.25
CA TYR A 49 -15.58 -15.64 4.66
C TYR A 49 -15.59 -15.63 3.14
N PHE A 50 -14.43 -15.67 2.48
CA PHE A 50 -14.30 -15.71 1.01
C PHE A 50 -13.02 -16.36 0.56
N THR A 51 -13.04 -16.91 -0.62
CA THR A 51 -11.86 -17.46 -1.28
C THR A 51 -11.17 -16.39 -2.14
N ILE A 52 -9.88 -16.55 -2.39
CA ILE A 52 -9.14 -15.70 -3.34
C ILE A 52 -9.79 -15.73 -4.74
N ALA A 53 -10.31 -16.89 -5.17
CA ALA A 53 -10.95 -17.03 -6.48
C ALA A 53 -12.23 -16.18 -6.59
N GLU A 54 -13.06 -16.15 -5.53
CA GLU A 54 -14.27 -15.30 -5.48
C GLU A 54 -13.90 -13.81 -5.54
N LEU A 55 -12.84 -13.39 -4.84
CA LEU A 55 -12.37 -12.02 -4.89
C LEU A 55 -11.85 -11.64 -6.28
N LEU A 56 -11.02 -12.48 -6.90
CA LEU A 56 -10.52 -12.25 -8.25
C LEU A 56 -11.63 -12.20 -9.30
N TYR A 57 -12.68 -13.00 -9.13
CA TYR A 57 -13.85 -12.98 -10.02
C TYR A 57 -14.71 -11.73 -9.86
N SER A 58 -14.87 -11.26 -8.62
CA SER A 58 -15.83 -10.19 -8.28
C SER A 58 -15.29 -8.78 -8.54
N PHE A 59 -13.97 -8.58 -8.48
CA PHE A 59 -13.35 -7.25 -8.55
C PHE A 59 -12.45 -7.09 -9.76
N ASP A 60 -12.42 -5.88 -10.32
CA ASP A 60 -11.57 -5.51 -11.45
C ASP A 60 -10.15 -5.13 -11.02
N GLY A 61 -9.95 -4.76 -9.74
CA GLY A 61 -8.65 -4.47 -9.13
C GLY A 61 -8.76 -4.29 -7.62
N PHE A 62 -7.61 -4.07 -6.95
CA PHE A 62 -7.57 -3.95 -5.49
C PHE A 62 -6.67 -2.81 -5.03
N LEU A 63 -7.13 -2.12 -3.97
CA LEU A 63 -6.33 -1.18 -3.18
C LEU A 63 -5.98 -1.83 -1.84
N PHE A 64 -4.69 -2.05 -1.61
CA PHE A 64 -4.14 -2.52 -0.33
C PHE A 64 -3.77 -1.30 0.51
N THR A 65 -4.62 -0.96 1.45
CA THR A 65 -4.56 0.27 2.23
C THR A 65 -3.47 0.28 3.28
N GLY A 66 -3.16 1.46 3.80
CA GLY A 66 -2.40 1.61 5.04
C GLY A 66 -3.09 0.93 6.22
N GLY A 67 -2.37 0.81 7.34
CA GLY A 67 -2.89 0.22 8.57
C GLY A 67 -1.89 0.38 9.71
N ARG A 68 -2.39 0.54 10.94
CA ARG A 68 -1.54 0.67 12.14
C ARG A 68 -0.82 -0.63 12.55
N PRO A 69 -1.45 -1.83 12.44
CA PRO A 69 -0.77 -3.09 12.75
C PRO A 69 0.42 -3.31 11.80
N ASN A 70 1.53 -3.79 12.34
CA ASN A 70 2.66 -4.25 11.52
C ASN A 70 2.35 -5.61 10.88
N VAL A 71 3.00 -5.92 9.75
CA VAL A 71 2.95 -7.28 9.16
C VAL A 71 3.65 -8.25 10.13
N HIS A 72 3.01 -9.36 10.45
CA HIS A 72 3.52 -10.30 11.43
C HIS A 72 4.82 -10.99 10.92
N PRO A 73 5.91 -10.99 11.72
CA PRO A 73 7.22 -11.46 11.27
C PRO A 73 7.29 -12.95 10.88
N SER A 74 6.37 -13.79 11.35
CA SER A 74 6.32 -15.20 10.92
C SER A 74 6.10 -15.35 9.41
N PHE A 75 5.47 -14.37 8.74
CA PHE A 75 5.25 -14.41 7.29
C PHE A 75 6.52 -14.12 6.48
N TYR A 76 7.58 -13.62 7.12
CA TYR A 76 8.88 -13.42 6.49
C TYR A 76 10.05 -14.10 7.24
N GLY A 77 9.71 -15.13 8.05
CA GLY A 77 10.68 -16.02 8.67
C GLY A 77 11.43 -15.45 9.87
N GLU A 78 10.90 -14.39 10.49
CA GLU A 78 11.47 -13.80 11.70
C GLU A 78 10.57 -14.04 12.93
N LYS A 79 11.11 -13.86 14.14
CA LYS A 79 10.37 -13.97 15.39
C LYS A 79 9.80 -12.61 15.78
N ALA A 80 8.60 -12.61 16.36
CA ALA A 80 8.01 -11.42 16.95
C ALA A 80 8.84 -10.94 18.16
N THR A 81 8.99 -9.62 18.28
CA THR A 81 9.61 -8.92 19.42
C THR A 81 8.73 -7.73 19.78
N ASP A 82 8.98 -7.12 20.94
CA ASP A 82 8.21 -5.94 21.40
C ASP A 82 8.31 -4.76 20.42
N ALA A 83 9.42 -4.63 19.69
CA ALA A 83 9.61 -3.60 18.66
C ALA A 83 8.61 -3.69 17.50
N HIS A 84 8.00 -4.86 17.26
CA HIS A 84 7.01 -5.03 16.20
C HIS A 84 5.62 -4.45 16.56
N GLY A 85 5.34 -4.17 17.84
CA GLY A 85 4.03 -3.69 18.28
C GLY A 85 2.92 -4.73 18.10
N PHE A 86 1.76 -4.31 17.62
CA PHE A 86 0.59 -5.19 17.45
C PHE A 86 0.39 -5.59 15.98
N PHE A 87 -0.36 -6.69 15.75
CA PHE A 87 -0.54 -7.35 14.47
C PHE A 87 -2.01 -7.49 14.10
N ASP A 88 -2.28 -7.62 12.80
CA ASP A 88 -3.54 -8.08 12.23
C ASP A 88 -3.27 -9.32 11.37
N ILE A 89 -3.27 -10.50 12.04
CA ILE A 89 -2.92 -11.78 11.40
C ILE A 89 -3.96 -12.17 10.35
N ASP A 90 -5.23 -11.89 10.59
CA ASP A 90 -6.31 -12.18 9.64
C ASP A 90 -6.09 -11.41 8.33
N ARG A 91 -5.71 -10.13 8.44
CA ARG A 91 -5.35 -9.33 7.28
C ARG A 91 -4.14 -9.90 6.55
N ASP A 92 -3.07 -10.29 7.26
CA ASP A 92 -1.89 -10.88 6.64
C ASP A 92 -2.23 -12.19 5.89
N GLN A 93 -3.08 -13.05 6.49
CA GLN A 93 -3.54 -14.31 5.89
C GLN A 93 -4.35 -14.10 4.61
N LEU A 94 -5.13 -13.02 4.54
CA LEU A 94 -5.92 -12.67 3.36
C LEU A 94 -5.05 -12.03 2.26
N VAL A 95 -4.29 -10.99 2.63
CA VAL A 95 -3.70 -10.10 1.62
C VAL A 95 -2.46 -10.69 0.95
N LEU A 96 -1.61 -11.41 1.68
CA LEU A 96 -0.37 -11.95 1.10
C LEU A 96 -0.64 -12.94 -0.05
N PRO A 97 -1.56 -13.91 0.06
CA PRO A 97 -1.93 -14.76 -1.07
C PRO A 97 -2.72 -13.99 -2.15
N LEU A 98 -3.56 -13.00 -1.79
CA LEU A 98 -4.32 -12.20 -2.75
C LEU A 98 -3.40 -11.38 -3.65
N ILE A 99 -2.37 -10.71 -3.12
CA ILE A 99 -1.37 -9.98 -3.89
C ILE A 99 -0.72 -10.88 -4.96
N LYS A 100 -0.26 -12.08 -4.56
CA LYS A 100 0.34 -13.05 -5.49
C LYS A 100 -0.64 -13.51 -6.57
N ALA A 101 -1.88 -13.74 -6.18
CA ALA A 101 -2.91 -14.22 -7.10
C ALA A 101 -3.29 -13.13 -8.11
N CYS A 102 -3.42 -11.88 -7.67
CA CYS A 102 -3.66 -10.72 -8.55
C CYS A 102 -2.53 -10.55 -9.56
N GLU A 103 -1.28 -10.56 -9.10
CA GLU A 103 -0.11 -10.39 -9.96
C GLU A 103 -0.03 -11.51 -11.02
N LYS A 104 -0.30 -12.76 -10.62
CA LYS A 104 -0.28 -13.92 -11.52
C LYS A 104 -1.30 -13.82 -12.67
N VAL A 105 -2.46 -13.21 -12.42
CA VAL A 105 -3.52 -13.05 -13.44
C VAL A 105 -3.53 -11.64 -14.07
N GLY A 106 -2.55 -10.81 -13.75
CA GLY A 106 -2.45 -9.45 -14.30
C GLY A 106 -3.52 -8.47 -13.77
N LYS A 107 -4.17 -8.78 -12.65
CA LYS A 107 -5.17 -7.91 -12.06
C LYS A 107 -4.51 -6.67 -11.46
N PRO A 108 -4.95 -5.44 -11.81
CA PRO A 108 -4.37 -4.21 -11.30
C PRO A 108 -4.45 -4.12 -9.76
N ILE A 109 -3.32 -3.83 -9.14
CA ILE A 109 -3.21 -3.68 -7.68
C ILE A 109 -2.32 -2.49 -7.32
N LEU A 110 -2.76 -1.73 -6.31
CA LEU A 110 -2.03 -0.61 -5.74
C LEU A 110 -1.88 -0.81 -4.22
N GLY A 111 -0.65 -0.71 -3.70
CA GLY A 111 -0.35 -0.82 -2.27
C GLY A 111 0.06 0.51 -1.66
N LEU A 112 -0.51 0.87 -0.49
CA LEU A 112 -0.23 2.09 0.24
C LEU A 112 0.28 1.77 1.65
N CYS A 113 1.40 2.35 2.07
CA CYS A 113 1.98 2.25 3.39
C CYS A 113 2.13 0.79 3.86
N ARG A 114 1.19 0.26 4.67
CA ARG A 114 1.19 -1.16 5.04
C ARG A 114 1.07 -2.05 3.81
N GLY A 115 0.26 -1.68 2.81
CA GLY A 115 0.17 -2.39 1.52
C GLY A 115 1.52 -2.50 0.80
N PHE A 116 2.34 -1.47 0.82
CA PHE A 116 3.71 -1.53 0.28
C PHE A 116 4.57 -2.58 0.98
N GLN A 117 4.47 -2.70 2.29
CA GLN A 117 5.16 -3.70 3.09
C GLN A 117 4.62 -5.12 2.81
N GLU A 118 3.29 -5.25 2.67
CA GLU A 118 2.62 -6.49 2.29
C GLU A 118 3.09 -6.99 0.91
N PHE A 119 3.26 -6.09 -0.07
CA PHE A 119 3.82 -6.45 -1.38
C PHE A 119 5.23 -7.03 -1.23
N ASN A 120 6.10 -6.38 -0.49
CA ASN A 120 7.45 -6.89 -0.27
C ASN A 120 7.44 -8.30 0.34
N VAL A 121 6.65 -8.52 1.39
CA VAL A 121 6.54 -9.81 2.08
C VAL A 121 5.92 -10.87 1.18
N ALA A 122 4.88 -10.55 0.41
CA ALA A 122 4.25 -11.46 -0.54
C ALA A 122 5.26 -12.03 -1.55
N PHE A 123 6.28 -11.26 -1.94
CA PHE A 123 7.35 -11.71 -2.84
C PHE A 123 8.61 -12.20 -2.12
N GLY A 124 8.53 -12.47 -0.81
CA GLY A 124 9.57 -13.10 -0.01
C GLY A 124 10.64 -12.14 0.52
N GLY A 125 10.32 -10.86 0.61
CA GLY A 125 11.13 -9.86 1.30
C GLY A 125 10.92 -9.87 2.81
N THR A 126 11.75 -9.10 3.53
CA THR A 126 11.70 -8.95 4.98
C THR A 126 11.58 -7.49 5.38
N LEU A 127 11.21 -7.22 6.64
CA LEU A 127 10.93 -5.89 7.13
C LEU A 127 11.75 -5.58 8.40
N TYR A 128 12.12 -4.30 8.57
CA TYR A 128 12.52 -3.77 9.87
C TYR A 128 11.26 -3.45 10.68
N PRO A 129 11.20 -3.80 11.97
CA PRO A 129 10.04 -3.48 12.81
C PRO A 129 9.91 -1.98 13.07
N GLU A 130 11.04 -1.26 13.14
CA GLU A 130 11.12 0.17 13.42
C GLU A 130 12.34 0.79 12.72
N ILE A 131 12.09 1.66 11.72
CA ILE A 131 13.16 2.26 10.91
C ILE A 131 13.97 3.29 11.69
N ARG A 132 13.31 4.12 12.52
CA ARG A 132 13.99 5.21 13.26
C ARG A 132 15.06 4.73 14.23
N ASP A 133 15.03 3.43 14.60
CA ASP A 133 16.03 2.83 15.48
C ASP A 133 17.31 2.43 14.73
N LEU A 134 17.31 2.57 13.40
CA LEU A 134 18.47 2.27 12.56
C LEU A 134 19.38 3.49 12.43
N PRO A 135 20.72 3.32 12.51
CA PRO A 135 21.65 4.42 12.32
C PRO A 135 21.45 5.16 10.99
N GLY A 136 21.39 6.49 11.05
CA GLY A 136 21.26 7.35 9.86
C GLY A 136 19.87 7.41 9.23
N ARG A 137 18.86 6.76 9.82
CA ARG A 137 17.47 6.84 9.35
C ARG A 137 16.71 7.99 10.01
N MET A 138 15.82 8.60 9.25
CA MET A 138 14.89 9.61 9.76
C MET A 138 13.77 8.96 10.58
N ASN A 139 13.05 9.77 11.35
CA ASN A 139 11.81 9.35 11.96
C ASN A 139 10.66 9.47 10.95
N HIS A 140 10.26 8.34 10.38
CA HIS A 140 9.17 8.22 9.41
C HIS A 140 7.77 8.12 10.04
N ARG A 141 7.66 8.09 11.37
CA ARG A 141 6.37 7.98 12.04
C ARG A 141 5.56 9.26 11.95
N MET A 142 4.26 9.08 11.92
CA MET A 142 3.28 10.15 12.07
C MET A 142 3.57 10.97 13.34
N PRO A 143 3.48 12.32 13.29
CA PRO A 143 3.51 13.13 14.50
C PRO A 143 2.46 12.65 15.49
N PRO A 144 2.79 12.56 16.81
CA PRO A 144 1.86 12.06 17.81
C PRO A 144 0.71 13.04 18.08
N GLU A 145 0.91 14.31 17.77
CA GLU A 145 -0.02 15.43 18.01
C GLU A 145 -0.24 16.23 16.74
N GLY A 146 -1.27 17.07 16.73
CA GLY A 146 -1.63 17.95 15.62
C GLY A 146 -2.93 17.55 14.92
N THR A 147 -3.38 18.41 14.02
CA THR A 147 -4.52 18.13 13.14
C THR A 147 -4.17 17.05 12.10
N LEU A 148 -5.17 16.49 11.41
CA LEU A 148 -4.92 15.55 10.33
C LEU A 148 -4.06 16.18 9.22
N GLU A 149 -4.30 17.46 8.88
CA GLU A 149 -3.52 18.21 7.89
C GLU A 149 -2.03 18.28 8.28
N GLU A 150 -1.74 18.53 9.56
CA GLU A 150 -0.36 18.56 10.06
C GLU A 150 0.28 17.17 10.08
N GLN A 151 -0.49 16.15 10.43
CA GLN A 151 -0.01 14.76 10.45
C GLN A 151 0.29 14.22 9.05
N PHE A 152 -0.51 14.59 8.04
CA PHE A 152 -0.33 14.21 6.64
C PHE A 152 0.46 15.24 5.81
N ALA A 153 1.01 16.29 6.43
CA ALA A 153 1.84 17.26 5.72
C ALA A 153 3.05 16.60 5.03
N LEU A 154 3.47 17.15 3.89
CA LEU A 154 4.67 16.70 3.17
C LEU A 154 5.90 16.85 4.07
N ARG A 155 6.75 15.82 4.15
CA ARG A 155 7.86 15.73 5.11
C ARG A 155 9.23 15.55 4.50
N HIS A 156 9.36 14.74 3.45
CA HIS A 156 10.66 14.48 2.84
C HIS A 156 10.56 14.24 1.34
N GLU A 157 11.68 14.40 0.67
CA GLU A 157 11.85 14.09 -0.74
C GLU A 157 12.07 12.59 -0.94
N VAL A 158 11.45 12.03 -1.97
CA VAL A 158 11.75 10.71 -2.51
C VAL A 158 12.40 10.86 -3.87
N ILE A 159 13.57 10.26 -4.04
CA ILE A 159 14.27 10.17 -5.31
C ILE A 159 13.76 8.95 -6.07
N ILE A 160 13.09 9.19 -7.19
CA ILE A 160 12.56 8.16 -8.08
C ILE A 160 13.64 7.74 -9.09
N ASN A 161 13.80 6.46 -9.29
CA ASN A 161 14.76 5.90 -10.23
C ASN A 161 14.41 6.30 -11.67
N LYS A 162 15.44 6.70 -12.44
CA LYS A 162 15.28 7.03 -13.85
C LYS A 162 14.77 5.82 -14.65
N ASN A 163 13.91 6.10 -15.62
CA ASN A 163 13.25 5.12 -16.48
C ASN A 163 12.34 4.13 -15.74
N SER A 164 12.01 4.38 -14.47
CA SER A 164 11.01 3.60 -13.75
C SER A 164 9.60 3.96 -14.20
N ILE A 165 8.64 3.08 -13.91
CA ILE A 165 7.23 3.36 -14.13
C ILE A 165 6.76 4.59 -13.33
N PHE A 166 7.31 4.80 -12.14
CA PHE A 166 6.96 5.96 -11.30
C PHE A 166 7.46 7.29 -11.91
N GLU A 167 8.65 7.32 -12.52
CA GLU A 167 9.11 8.52 -13.24
C GLU A 167 8.18 8.86 -14.41
N GLN A 168 7.70 7.85 -15.13
CA GLN A 168 6.73 8.05 -16.22
C GLN A 168 5.39 8.58 -15.69
N ILE A 169 4.88 8.04 -14.58
CA ILE A 169 3.62 8.47 -13.96
C ILE A 169 3.72 9.90 -13.41
N PHE A 170 4.81 10.22 -12.72
CA PHE A 170 4.96 11.52 -12.05
C PHE A 170 5.54 12.61 -12.96
N GLY A 171 6.17 12.25 -14.07
CA GLY A 171 6.86 13.19 -14.98
C GLY A 171 8.10 13.85 -14.35
N THR A 172 8.60 13.32 -13.22
CA THR A 172 9.76 13.83 -12.48
C THR A 172 10.43 12.71 -11.70
N ASN A 173 11.73 12.88 -11.43
CA ASN A 173 12.50 11.96 -10.59
C ASN A 173 12.61 12.41 -9.12
N LYS A 174 11.84 13.42 -8.70
CA LYS A 174 11.82 13.93 -7.32
C LYS A 174 10.42 14.31 -6.92
N VAL A 175 9.94 13.76 -5.81
CA VAL A 175 8.63 14.04 -5.27
C VAL A 175 8.70 14.29 -3.77
N MET A 176 7.90 15.23 -3.28
CA MET A 176 7.70 15.44 -1.84
C MET A 176 6.52 14.60 -1.37
N VAL A 177 6.70 13.87 -0.26
CA VAL A 177 5.68 12.96 0.27
C VAL A 177 5.48 13.14 1.78
N ASN A 178 4.31 12.71 2.28
CA ASN A 178 4.07 12.53 3.70
C ASN A 178 4.72 11.26 4.22
N SER A 179 4.78 11.08 5.55
CA SER A 179 5.41 9.92 6.14
C SER A 179 4.79 9.57 7.48
N LEU A 180 4.16 8.38 7.56
CA LEU A 180 3.34 7.97 8.70
C LEU A 180 3.60 6.49 9.07
N HIS A 181 4.83 5.98 8.91
CA HIS A 181 5.15 4.57 9.14
C HIS A 181 6.35 4.38 10.06
N GLY A 182 6.40 3.27 10.78
CA GLY A 182 7.56 2.84 11.57
C GLY A 182 8.25 1.62 10.97
N GLN A 183 7.46 0.66 10.48
CA GLN A 183 7.96 -0.51 9.76
C GLN A 183 8.41 -0.14 8.34
N GLY A 184 9.41 -0.83 7.80
CA GLY A 184 9.87 -0.62 6.41
C GLY A 184 10.69 -1.78 5.87
N ILE A 185 10.99 -1.76 4.58
CA ILE A 185 11.70 -2.85 3.91
C ILE A 185 13.13 -2.97 4.42
N LYS A 186 13.49 -4.19 4.88
CA LYS A 186 14.84 -4.60 5.26
C LYS A 186 15.56 -5.26 4.08
N LYS A 187 14.88 -6.22 3.45
CA LYS A 187 15.37 -6.89 2.25
C LYS A 187 14.24 -6.97 1.22
N PRO A 188 14.44 -6.45 0.01
CA PRO A 188 13.47 -6.62 -1.06
C PRO A 188 13.25 -8.09 -1.42
N GLY A 189 12.01 -8.46 -1.75
CA GLY A 189 11.65 -9.76 -2.29
C GLY A 189 12.31 -10.01 -3.67
N LYS A 190 12.37 -11.27 -4.10
CA LYS A 190 13.12 -11.66 -5.31
C LYS A 190 12.71 -10.94 -6.60
N ARG A 191 11.42 -10.54 -6.71
CA ARG A 191 10.88 -9.82 -7.88
C ARG A 191 10.55 -8.36 -7.58
N VAL A 192 10.82 -7.90 -6.37
CA VAL A 192 10.60 -6.51 -5.97
C VAL A 192 11.71 -5.64 -6.55
N ILE A 193 11.34 -4.63 -7.33
CA ILE A 193 12.20 -3.54 -7.76
C ILE A 193 11.89 -2.35 -6.85
N ILE A 194 12.90 -1.78 -6.22
CA ILE A 194 12.73 -0.51 -5.49
C ILE A 194 12.93 0.62 -6.48
N ASP A 195 11.86 1.36 -6.75
CA ASP A 195 11.82 2.44 -7.74
C ASP A 195 12.04 3.82 -7.14
N GLY A 196 12.00 3.94 -5.81
CA GLY A 196 12.22 5.21 -5.13
C GLY A 196 12.73 5.05 -3.71
N TYR A 197 13.54 6.02 -3.27
CA TYR A 197 14.16 6.06 -1.95
C TYR A 197 14.03 7.44 -1.33
N ALA A 198 13.76 7.50 -0.03
CA ALA A 198 13.96 8.71 0.76
C ALA A 198 15.46 9.08 0.83
N ASN A 199 15.75 10.31 1.21
CA ASN A 199 17.16 10.81 1.30
C ASN A 199 18.03 10.04 2.30
N ASP A 200 17.40 9.36 3.27
CA ASP A 200 18.08 8.50 4.24
C ASP A 200 18.28 7.05 3.73
N GLY A 201 17.88 6.77 2.49
CA GLY A 201 17.98 5.48 1.84
C GLY A 201 16.83 4.51 2.20
N THR A 202 15.75 4.98 2.84
CA THR A 202 14.55 4.16 3.08
C THR A 202 13.82 3.92 1.76
N PRO A 203 13.48 2.65 1.41
CA PRO A 203 12.64 2.33 0.25
C PRO A 203 11.24 2.92 0.40
N GLU A 204 10.77 3.62 -0.65
CA GLU A 204 9.52 4.37 -0.62
C GLU A 204 8.58 4.03 -1.78
N ALA A 205 9.08 3.51 -2.91
CA ALA A 205 8.28 3.08 -4.04
C ALA A 205 8.78 1.75 -4.59
N LEU A 206 7.88 0.86 -4.98
CA LEU A 206 8.23 -0.41 -5.58
C LEU A 206 7.27 -0.82 -6.70
N SER A 207 7.83 -1.60 -7.62
CA SER A 207 7.10 -2.36 -8.64
C SER A 207 7.53 -3.84 -8.61
N ILE A 208 6.78 -4.69 -9.32
CA ILE A 208 7.11 -6.11 -9.43
C ILE A 208 7.66 -6.40 -10.82
N LYS A 209 8.89 -6.91 -10.86
CA LYS A 209 9.59 -7.29 -12.08
C LYS A 209 8.77 -8.28 -12.91
N ASP A 210 8.67 -8.04 -14.21
CA ASP A 210 7.97 -8.89 -15.17
C ASP A 210 6.49 -9.13 -14.79
N SER A 211 5.84 -8.18 -14.11
CA SER A 211 4.41 -8.21 -13.86
C SER A 211 3.65 -7.93 -15.15
N ILE A 212 2.63 -8.75 -15.44
CA ILE A 212 1.78 -8.60 -16.64
C ILE A 212 0.67 -7.55 -16.45
N GLY A 213 0.48 -7.03 -15.23
CA GLY A 213 -0.51 -6.02 -14.89
C GLY A 213 0.09 -4.90 -14.05
N PHE A 214 -0.73 -3.88 -13.80
CA PHE A 214 -0.36 -2.77 -12.88
C PHE A 214 -0.18 -3.31 -11.46
N CYS A 215 1.05 -3.37 -10.99
CA CYS A 215 1.41 -3.92 -9.69
C CYS A 215 2.43 -3.00 -9.02
N LEU A 216 1.94 -1.91 -8.41
CA LEU A 216 2.74 -0.84 -7.82
C LEU A 216 2.40 -0.63 -6.36
N ALA A 217 3.37 -0.17 -5.58
CA ALA A 217 3.11 0.23 -4.20
C ALA A 217 4.03 1.37 -3.76
N VAL A 218 3.54 2.20 -2.83
CA VAL A 218 4.24 3.33 -2.24
C VAL A 218 4.14 3.29 -0.72
N GLN A 219 5.19 3.76 -0.04
CA GLN A 219 5.25 3.71 1.43
C GLN A 219 4.52 4.88 2.08
N TRP A 220 4.38 6.01 1.37
CA TRP A 220 3.61 7.17 1.82
C TRP A 220 2.09 6.98 1.63
N HIS A 221 1.32 7.99 1.95
CA HIS A 221 -0.14 8.03 1.85
C HIS A 221 -0.61 8.99 0.75
N PRO A 222 -0.63 8.55 -0.54
CA PRO A 222 -1.09 9.38 -1.65
C PRO A 222 -2.61 9.57 -1.68
N GLU A 223 -3.36 8.79 -0.90
CA GLU A 223 -4.81 8.95 -0.77
C GLU A 223 -5.20 10.25 -0.06
N TRP A 224 -4.29 10.85 0.71
CA TRP A 224 -4.49 12.16 1.30
C TRP A 224 -4.44 13.25 0.23
N ASN A 225 -5.55 13.99 0.06
CA ASN A 225 -5.71 15.01 -0.98
C ASN A 225 -5.47 14.51 -2.42
N ALA A 226 -5.82 13.25 -2.73
CA ALA A 226 -5.52 12.57 -3.99
C ALA A 226 -6.00 13.34 -5.23
N SER A 227 -7.14 14.06 -5.14
CA SER A 227 -7.70 14.82 -6.27
C SER A 227 -6.93 16.10 -6.62
N SER A 228 -6.20 16.69 -5.67
CA SER A 228 -5.50 17.97 -5.82
C SER A 228 -3.97 17.85 -5.80
N ASP A 229 -3.42 16.82 -5.18
CA ASP A 229 -1.97 16.62 -5.08
C ASP A 229 -1.35 16.19 -6.42
N LYS A 230 -0.24 16.82 -6.80
CA LYS A 230 0.41 16.63 -8.10
C LYS A 230 1.09 15.28 -8.28
N VAL A 231 1.39 14.58 -7.18
CA VAL A 231 2.03 13.26 -7.17
C VAL A 231 0.96 12.17 -7.05
N SER A 232 0.01 12.37 -6.17
CA SER A 232 -1.06 11.40 -5.86
C SER A 232 -2.05 11.24 -7.02
N LYS A 233 -2.48 12.36 -7.60
CA LYS A 233 -3.47 12.36 -8.69
C LYS A 233 -3.08 11.50 -9.88
N PRO A 234 -1.88 11.66 -10.52
CA PRO A 234 -1.48 10.81 -11.63
C PRO A 234 -1.32 9.34 -11.25
N LEU A 235 -0.95 9.01 -10.01
CA LEU A 235 -0.86 7.62 -9.55
C LEU A 235 -2.24 6.94 -9.56
N PHE A 236 -3.25 7.57 -8.95
CA PHE A 236 -4.62 7.04 -8.93
C PHE A 236 -5.30 7.07 -10.30
N GLN A 237 -5.01 8.07 -11.15
CA GLN A 237 -5.50 8.10 -12.54
C GLN A 237 -4.93 6.92 -13.33
N ASN A 238 -3.63 6.68 -13.26
CA ASN A 238 -2.98 5.57 -13.95
C ASN A 238 -3.49 4.21 -13.44
N PHE A 239 -3.71 4.06 -12.13
CA PHE A 239 -4.39 2.88 -11.59
C PHE A 239 -5.78 2.70 -12.22
N GLY A 240 -6.61 3.76 -12.26
CA GLY A 240 -7.95 3.74 -12.85
C GLY A 240 -7.96 3.40 -14.35
N GLU A 241 -6.99 3.87 -15.12
CA GLU A 241 -6.81 3.52 -16.53
C GLU A 241 -6.53 2.03 -16.71
N ASN A 242 -5.65 1.47 -15.89
CA ASN A 242 -5.31 0.05 -15.93
C ASN A 242 -6.46 -0.88 -15.54
N LEU A 243 -7.41 -0.44 -14.71
CA LEU A 243 -8.63 -1.20 -14.39
C LEU A 243 -9.54 -1.45 -15.62
N ARG A 244 -9.36 -0.68 -16.70
CA ARG A 244 -10.18 -0.74 -17.93
C ARG A 244 -9.52 -1.51 -19.06
N LEU A 245 -8.27 -1.89 -18.90
CA LEU A 245 -7.57 -2.71 -19.89
C LEU A 245 -8.08 -4.15 -19.82
N PRO A 246 -8.22 -4.85 -20.95
CA PRO A 246 -8.56 -6.26 -20.96
C PRO A 246 -7.54 -7.04 -20.11
N SER A 247 -8.01 -7.91 -19.24
CA SER A 247 -7.14 -8.90 -18.61
C SER A 247 -6.62 -9.83 -19.70
N ASN A 248 -5.32 -9.89 -19.88
CA ASN A 248 -4.67 -10.78 -20.84
C ASN A 248 -4.84 -12.26 -20.45
#